data_27aef59c2c92efdfc3ef6e37983d289f
#
_entry.id   27aef59c2c92efdfc3ef6e37983d289f
#
_cell.length_a   1.000
_cell.length_b   1.000
_cell.length_c   1.000
_cell.angle_alpha   90.00
_cell.angle_beta   90.00
_cell.angle_gamma   90.00
#
_symmetry.space_group_name_H-M   'P 1'
#
loop_
_entity.id
_entity.type
_entity.pdbx_description
1 polymer ?
#
loop_
_entity_poly.entity_id
_entity_poly.type
_entity_poly.pdbx_seq_one_letter_code
_entity_poly.pdbx_strand_id
1 'polypeptide(L)'
;MHPEEQARVVIDRMFEEAGWKVVDRSGYAPNMTAVAVKEGMMKGNREADYLLFLNGKAIGILEAKRAEIAINADGVQEQAVIYTRSCPSWCQAWFPTLPIAYVSNSKDLMFYNSRQGNPEFEFCNRIHTPKEIAQILELYDEYVGLPTLSPKGLRDCQFEAITELEKSFRAGESRALMVLATGAGKTYTA
;
A
#
# COMPACT_ATOMS: atom_id res chain seq x y z
N MET A 1 15.41 -7.92 -24.38
CA MET A 1 14.62 -7.83 -23.13
C MET A 1 13.80 -9.08 -23.05
N HIS A 2 13.87 -9.81 -21.96
CA HIS A 2 13.15 -11.07 -21.76
C HIS A 2 11.63 -10.78 -21.71
N PRO A 3 10.74 -11.65 -22.21
CA PRO A 3 9.29 -11.39 -22.22
C PRO A 3 8.69 -11.05 -20.83
N GLU A 4 9.24 -11.61 -19.76
CA GLU A 4 8.86 -11.30 -18.38
C GLU A 4 9.28 -9.89 -17.96
N GLU A 5 10.44 -9.42 -18.37
CA GLU A 5 10.91 -8.05 -18.09
C GLU A 5 10.03 -7.02 -18.82
N GLN A 6 9.55 -7.33 -20.03
CA GLN A 6 8.63 -6.45 -20.76
C GLN A 6 7.29 -6.33 -20.04
N ALA A 7 6.75 -7.43 -19.53
CA ALA A 7 5.51 -7.43 -18.75
C ALA A 7 5.66 -6.58 -17.47
N ARG A 8 6.78 -6.73 -16.76
CA ARG A 8 7.06 -5.95 -15.55
C ARG A 8 7.16 -4.45 -15.80
N VAL A 9 7.76 -4.00 -16.91
CA VAL A 9 7.81 -2.57 -17.27
C VAL A 9 6.41 -1.97 -17.45
N VAL A 10 5.49 -2.72 -18.06
CA VAL A 10 4.10 -2.28 -18.21
C VAL A 10 3.40 -2.22 -16.84
N ILE A 11 3.58 -3.24 -16.01
CA ILE A 11 2.97 -3.31 -14.69
C ILE A 11 3.52 -2.22 -13.76
N ASP A 12 4.84 -1.92 -13.81
CA ASP A 12 5.43 -0.79 -13.07
C ASP A 12 4.70 0.51 -13.40
N ARG A 13 4.48 0.78 -14.70
CA ARG A 13 3.74 1.97 -15.14
C ARG A 13 2.29 1.98 -14.66
N MET A 14 1.59 0.82 -14.70
CA MET A 14 0.22 0.72 -14.19
C MET A 14 0.13 1.07 -12.71
N PHE A 15 1.11 0.69 -11.89
CA PHE A 15 1.22 1.08 -10.48
C PHE A 15 1.46 2.57 -10.33
N GLU A 16 2.41 3.13 -11.08
CA GLU A 16 2.76 4.56 -11.01
C GLU A 16 1.57 5.45 -11.44
N GLU A 17 0.87 5.09 -12.51
CA GLU A 17 -0.35 5.78 -12.97
C GLU A 17 -1.47 5.72 -11.93
N ALA A 18 -1.55 4.64 -11.15
CA ALA A 18 -2.49 4.51 -10.04
C ALA A 18 -2.04 5.23 -8.75
N GLY A 19 -0.86 5.85 -8.73
CA GLY A 19 -0.34 6.60 -7.59
C GLY A 19 0.44 5.76 -6.58
N TRP A 20 0.88 4.56 -6.95
CA TRP A 20 1.78 3.75 -6.15
C TRP A 20 3.24 4.06 -6.50
N LYS A 21 4.10 4.05 -5.51
CA LYS A 21 5.55 4.11 -5.74
C LYS A 21 6.08 2.68 -5.95
N VAL A 22 6.71 2.43 -7.09
CA VAL A 22 7.37 1.14 -7.36
C VAL A 22 8.82 1.22 -6.89
N VAL A 23 9.26 0.24 -6.11
CA VAL A 23 10.63 0.17 -5.58
C VAL A 23 11.14 -1.26 -5.57
N ASP A 24 12.44 -1.42 -5.67
CA ASP A 24 13.11 -2.68 -5.37
C ASP A 24 13.14 -2.92 -3.84
N ARG A 25 13.40 -4.14 -3.40
CA ARG A 25 13.48 -4.49 -1.97
C ARG A 25 14.38 -3.55 -1.14
N SER A 26 15.54 -3.18 -1.70
CA SER A 26 16.48 -2.28 -1.04
C SER A 26 16.00 -0.84 -0.91
N GLY A 27 15.02 -0.45 -1.72
CA GLY A 27 14.41 0.88 -1.69
C GLY A 27 13.19 1.00 -0.78
N TYR A 28 12.73 -0.10 -0.19
CA TYR A 28 11.59 -0.07 0.72
C TYR A 28 11.96 0.52 2.08
N ALA A 29 11.08 1.37 2.60
CA ALA A 29 11.13 1.88 3.98
C ALA A 29 9.73 1.86 4.61
N PRO A 30 9.60 1.46 5.90
CA PRO A 30 8.30 1.32 6.57
C PRO A 30 7.46 2.60 6.68
N ASN A 31 8.06 3.76 6.51
CA ASN A 31 7.40 5.07 6.52
C ASN A 31 6.82 5.49 5.15
N MET A 32 6.90 4.64 4.15
CA MET A 32 6.30 4.91 2.83
C MET A 32 4.79 4.71 2.87
N THR A 33 4.05 5.62 2.21
CA THR A 33 2.58 5.65 2.26
C THR A 33 1.94 4.57 1.39
N ALA A 34 2.35 4.46 0.13
CA ALA A 34 1.77 3.53 -0.84
C ALA A 34 2.87 2.99 -1.75
N VAL A 35 3.21 1.73 -1.60
CA VAL A 35 4.40 1.15 -2.24
C VAL A 35 4.10 -0.23 -2.81
N ALA A 36 4.54 -0.48 -4.04
CA ALA A 36 4.66 -1.80 -4.63
C ALA A 36 6.14 -2.20 -4.63
N VAL A 37 6.49 -3.16 -3.79
CA VAL A 37 7.86 -3.66 -3.64
C VAL A 37 8.06 -4.84 -4.57
N LYS A 38 8.99 -4.72 -5.52
CA LYS A 38 9.33 -5.80 -6.46
C LYS A 38 10.00 -6.97 -5.75
N GLU A 39 9.72 -8.18 -6.25
CA GLU A 39 10.31 -9.44 -5.75
C GLU A 39 10.14 -9.59 -4.23
N GLY A 40 8.88 -9.37 -3.78
CA GLY A 40 8.53 -9.36 -2.37
C GLY A 40 8.71 -10.74 -1.72
N MET A 41 9.62 -10.84 -0.74
CA MET A 41 9.87 -12.07 0.01
C MET A 41 8.64 -12.44 0.86
N MET A 42 8.10 -13.62 0.62
CA MET A 42 6.97 -14.21 1.33
C MET A 42 7.43 -15.30 2.30
N LYS A 43 6.55 -15.75 3.18
CA LYS A 43 6.85 -16.87 4.09
C LYS A 43 7.15 -18.17 3.30
N GLY A 44 8.16 -18.92 3.74
CA GLY A 44 8.52 -20.19 3.14
C GLY A 44 9.39 -20.07 1.89
N ASN A 45 10.25 -19.06 1.81
CA ASN A 45 11.16 -18.77 0.68
C ASN A 45 10.43 -18.63 -0.66
N ARG A 46 9.20 -18.17 -0.63
CA ARG A 46 8.44 -17.77 -1.83
C ARG A 46 8.70 -16.30 -2.13
N GLU A 47 8.44 -15.92 -3.37
CA GLU A 47 8.61 -14.57 -3.84
C GLU A 47 7.40 -14.18 -4.68
N ALA A 48 6.71 -13.11 -4.30
CA ALA A 48 5.69 -12.51 -5.14
C ALA A 48 6.33 -11.47 -6.05
N ASP A 49 5.86 -11.33 -7.28
CA ASP A 49 6.42 -10.32 -8.20
C ASP A 49 6.31 -8.91 -7.61
N TYR A 50 5.21 -8.60 -6.95
CA TYR A 50 5.04 -7.37 -6.16
C TYR A 50 4.35 -7.65 -4.83
N LEU A 51 4.88 -7.08 -3.75
CA LEU A 51 4.25 -7.02 -2.44
C LEU A 51 3.79 -5.57 -2.18
N LEU A 52 2.50 -5.40 -1.86
CA LEU A 52 1.87 -4.10 -1.75
C LEU A 52 1.78 -3.65 -0.30
N PHE A 53 2.18 -2.42 -0.05
CA PHE A 53 2.14 -1.79 1.27
C PHE A 53 1.30 -0.52 1.26
N LEU A 54 0.51 -0.35 2.28
CA LEU A 54 -0.22 0.88 2.56
C LEU A 54 0.10 1.33 3.99
N ASN A 55 0.62 2.56 4.13
CA ASN A 55 1.09 3.11 5.41
C ASN A 55 2.03 2.15 6.15
N GLY A 56 3.03 1.60 5.44
CA GLY A 56 4.06 0.72 5.99
C GLY A 56 3.61 -0.69 6.35
N LYS A 57 2.35 -1.05 6.10
CA LYS A 57 1.81 -2.40 6.40
C LYS A 57 1.40 -3.10 5.12
N ALA A 58 1.77 -4.37 4.99
CA ALA A 58 1.43 -5.19 3.83
C ALA A 58 -0.09 -5.42 3.73
N ILE A 59 -0.62 -5.32 2.51
CA ILE A 59 -2.06 -5.48 2.22
C ILE A 59 -2.36 -6.45 1.10
N GLY A 60 -1.41 -6.74 0.23
CA GLY A 60 -1.69 -7.55 -0.96
C GLY A 60 -0.45 -7.86 -1.77
N ILE A 61 -0.68 -8.54 -2.87
CA ILE A 61 0.34 -8.91 -3.86
C ILE A 61 -0.13 -8.62 -5.28
N LEU A 62 0.82 -8.59 -6.23
CA LEU A 62 0.53 -8.79 -7.64
C LEU A 62 1.46 -9.87 -8.17
N GLU A 63 0.86 -10.81 -8.91
CA GLU A 63 1.54 -11.87 -9.65
C GLU A 63 1.55 -11.51 -11.14
N ALA A 64 2.73 -11.40 -11.71
CA ALA A 64 2.92 -11.08 -13.11
C ALA A 64 3.08 -12.36 -13.95
N LYS A 65 2.45 -12.39 -15.11
CA LYS A 65 2.57 -13.49 -16.09
C LYS A 65 3.01 -12.94 -17.44
N ARG A 66 3.56 -13.80 -18.27
CA ARG A 66 3.88 -13.45 -19.67
C ARG A 66 2.60 -13.12 -20.44
N ALA A 67 2.71 -12.27 -21.43
CA ALA A 67 1.59 -11.78 -22.25
C ALA A 67 0.78 -12.88 -22.97
N GLU A 68 1.34 -14.06 -23.13
CA GLU A 68 0.71 -15.22 -23.76
C GLU A 68 -0.08 -16.10 -22.77
N ILE A 69 0.09 -15.88 -21.46
CA ILE A 69 -0.56 -16.68 -20.42
C ILE A 69 -1.96 -16.13 -20.14
N ALA A 70 -2.96 -16.97 -20.24
CA ALA A 70 -4.32 -16.63 -19.83
C ALA A 70 -4.39 -16.52 -18.31
N ILE A 71 -4.64 -15.30 -17.78
CA ILE A 71 -4.65 -15.04 -16.34
C ILE A 71 -5.90 -15.55 -15.61
N ASN A 72 -6.93 -15.91 -16.36
CA ASN A 72 -8.14 -16.57 -15.84
C ASN A 72 -8.00 -18.11 -15.71
N ALA A 73 -6.84 -18.68 -15.99
CA ALA A 73 -6.59 -20.09 -15.78
C ALA A 73 -6.49 -20.43 -14.28
N ASP A 74 -7.13 -21.51 -13.84
CA ASP A 74 -7.27 -21.89 -12.43
C ASP A 74 -5.95 -21.90 -11.65
N GLY A 75 -4.89 -22.50 -12.20
CA GLY A 75 -3.59 -22.60 -11.51
C GLY A 75 -2.89 -21.24 -11.30
N VAL A 76 -3.19 -20.23 -12.13
CA VAL A 76 -2.62 -18.88 -11.99
C VAL A 76 -3.25 -18.13 -10.81
N GLN A 77 -4.57 -18.23 -10.70
CA GLN A 77 -5.33 -17.59 -9.62
C GLN A 77 -5.04 -18.27 -8.28
N GLU A 78 -4.98 -19.61 -8.27
CA GLU A 78 -4.63 -20.38 -7.07
C GLU A 78 -3.26 -19.97 -6.50
N GLN A 79 -2.26 -19.77 -7.36
CA GLN A 79 -0.94 -19.32 -6.93
C GLN A 79 -1.02 -17.96 -6.20
N ALA A 80 -1.76 -17.00 -6.75
CA ALA A 80 -1.94 -15.69 -6.13
C ALA A 80 -2.65 -15.81 -4.77
N VAL A 81 -3.69 -16.64 -4.66
CA VAL A 81 -4.38 -16.90 -3.38
C VAL A 81 -3.46 -17.54 -2.34
N ILE A 82 -2.59 -18.47 -2.74
CA ILE A 82 -1.60 -19.05 -1.83
C ILE A 82 -0.66 -18.00 -1.28
N TYR A 83 -0.23 -17.04 -2.11
CA TYR A 83 0.64 -15.95 -1.66
C TYR A 83 -0.06 -15.02 -0.66
N THR A 84 -1.35 -14.74 -0.81
CA THR A 84 -2.08 -13.92 0.17
C THR A 84 -2.09 -14.55 1.58
N ARG A 85 -2.03 -15.88 1.68
CA ARG A 85 -1.95 -16.63 2.93
C ARG A 85 -0.53 -16.78 3.47
N SER A 86 0.47 -16.39 2.70
CA SER A 86 1.89 -16.53 3.01
C SER A 86 2.50 -15.20 3.50
N CYS A 87 1.77 -14.45 4.32
CA CYS A 87 2.20 -13.16 4.83
C CYS A 87 3.63 -13.22 5.38
N PRO A 88 4.53 -12.31 4.96
CA PRO A 88 5.91 -12.31 5.42
C PRO A 88 6.02 -11.96 6.90
N SER A 89 7.02 -12.53 7.57
CA SER A 89 7.29 -12.26 9.00
C SER A 89 8.19 -11.04 9.24
N TRP A 90 8.82 -10.52 8.19
CA TRP A 90 9.76 -9.38 8.28
C TRP A 90 9.08 -8.01 8.25
N CYS A 91 7.80 -7.95 7.92
CA CYS A 91 7.02 -6.71 7.90
C CYS A 91 5.70 -6.86 8.67
N GLN A 92 5.11 -5.74 9.00
CA GLN A 92 3.75 -5.71 9.54
C GLN A 92 2.73 -5.85 8.40
N ALA A 93 1.56 -6.40 8.70
CA ALA A 93 0.43 -6.45 7.79
C ALA A 93 -0.82 -5.87 8.47
N TRP A 94 -1.75 -5.35 7.66
CA TRP A 94 -3.03 -4.84 8.17
C TRP A 94 -3.94 -5.96 8.70
N PHE A 95 -3.80 -7.15 8.14
CA PHE A 95 -4.64 -8.31 8.47
C PHE A 95 -3.77 -9.56 8.64
N PRO A 96 -4.27 -10.60 9.30
CA PRO A 96 -3.54 -11.88 9.45
C PRO A 96 -3.18 -12.55 8.13
N THR A 97 -3.98 -12.30 7.08
CA THR A 97 -3.72 -12.68 5.69
C THR A 97 -3.81 -11.44 4.82
N LEU A 98 -3.10 -11.40 3.70
CA LEU A 98 -3.15 -10.27 2.77
C LEU A 98 -4.50 -10.30 2.02
N PRO A 99 -5.36 -9.29 2.15
CA PRO A 99 -6.71 -9.34 1.58
C PRO A 99 -6.74 -9.18 0.06
N ILE A 100 -5.73 -8.55 -0.54
CA ILE A 100 -5.73 -8.15 -1.94
C ILE A 100 -4.78 -9.03 -2.75
N ALA A 101 -5.21 -9.47 -3.92
CA ALA A 101 -4.35 -10.01 -4.95
C ALA A 101 -4.69 -9.43 -6.33
N TYR A 102 -3.67 -9.17 -7.11
CA TYR A 102 -3.77 -8.92 -8.53
C TYR A 102 -3.07 -10.03 -9.31
N VAL A 103 -3.58 -10.33 -10.48
CA VAL A 103 -2.89 -11.12 -11.50
C VAL A 103 -2.90 -10.32 -12.80
N SER A 104 -1.75 -10.18 -13.44
CA SER A 104 -1.63 -9.47 -14.71
C SER A 104 -0.67 -10.15 -15.67
N ASN A 105 -1.02 -10.14 -16.96
CA ASN A 105 -0.12 -10.52 -18.05
C ASN A 105 0.30 -9.30 -18.91
N SER A 106 0.23 -8.10 -18.37
CA SER A 106 0.45 -6.82 -19.03
C SER A 106 -0.62 -6.37 -20.04
N LYS A 107 -1.51 -7.25 -20.47
CA LYS A 107 -2.66 -6.93 -21.36
C LYS A 107 -3.95 -6.93 -20.55
N ASP A 108 -4.10 -7.95 -19.72
CA ASP A 108 -5.26 -8.16 -18.87
C ASP A 108 -4.84 -8.03 -17.42
N LEU A 109 -5.78 -7.61 -16.58
CA LEU A 109 -5.62 -7.44 -15.16
C LEU A 109 -6.83 -8.00 -14.45
N MET A 110 -6.61 -8.81 -13.40
CA MET A 110 -7.66 -9.28 -12.52
C MET A 110 -7.37 -8.87 -11.08
N PHE A 111 -8.43 -8.63 -10.34
CA PHE A 111 -8.42 -8.20 -8.95
C PHE A 111 -9.18 -9.20 -8.08
N TYR A 112 -8.66 -9.45 -6.89
CA TYR A 112 -9.25 -10.32 -5.88
C TYR A 112 -9.23 -9.62 -4.52
N ASN A 113 -10.36 -9.72 -3.80
CA ASN A 113 -10.46 -9.25 -2.43
C ASN A 113 -11.05 -10.36 -1.54
N SER A 114 -10.25 -10.95 -0.66
CA SER A 114 -10.67 -12.03 0.23
C SER A 114 -11.67 -11.60 1.32
N ARG A 115 -11.95 -10.31 1.46
CA ARG A 115 -12.90 -9.76 2.44
C ARG A 115 -14.30 -9.55 1.86
N GLN A 116 -14.49 -9.81 0.58
CA GLN A 116 -15.82 -9.86 -0.04
C GLN A 116 -16.58 -11.11 0.41
N GLY A 117 -17.92 -11.04 0.39
CA GLY A 117 -18.79 -12.15 0.82
C GLY A 117 -18.65 -13.42 -0.04
N ASN A 118 -18.29 -13.27 -1.32
CA ASN A 118 -17.93 -14.35 -2.24
C ASN A 118 -16.67 -13.93 -3.00
N PRO A 119 -15.47 -14.24 -2.48
CA PRO A 119 -14.23 -13.75 -3.06
C PRO A 119 -13.86 -14.52 -4.33
N GLU A 120 -13.94 -13.83 -5.45
CA GLU A 120 -13.55 -14.33 -6.78
C GLU A 120 -12.63 -13.31 -7.47
N PHE A 121 -11.85 -13.77 -8.46
CA PHE A 121 -11.09 -12.88 -9.33
C PHE A 121 -12.00 -12.25 -10.37
N GLU A 122 -12.00 -10.93 -10.44
CA GLU A 122 -12.75 -10.15 -11.40
C GLU A 122 -11.81 -9.38 -12.33
N PHE A 123 -12.14 -9.28 -13.61
CA PHE A 123 -11.39 -8.43 -14.53
C PHE A 123 -11.55 -6.96 -14.12
N CYS A 124 -10.44 -6.22 -14.16
CA CYS A 124 -10.44 -4.78 -13.94
C CYS A 124 -9.59 -4.05 -14.99
N ASN A 125 -9.91 -2.79 -15.24
CA ASN A 125 -9.27 -2.02 -16.31
C ASN A 125 -7.97 -1.35 -15.86
N ARG A 126 -7.74 -1.24 -14.57
CA ARG A 126 -6.56 -0.59 -13.98
C ARG A 126 -6.31 -1.07 -12.56
N ILE A 127 -5.11 -0.82 -12.08
CA ILE A 127 -4.80 -0.97 -10.64
C ILE A 127 -5.57 0.12 -9.86
N HIS A 128 -6.14 -0.28 -8.73
CA HIS A 128 -6.82 0.66 -7.84
C HIS A 128 -5.81 1.61 -7.19
N THR A 129 -6.22 2.86 -7.02
CA THR A 129 -5.41 3.83 -6.27
C THR A 129 -5.29 3.42 -4.80
N PRO A 130 -4.25 3.89 -4.08
CA PRO A 130 -4.12 3.64 -2.64
C PRO A 130 -5.36 4.03 -1.84
N LYS A 131 -6.00 5.13 -2.21
CA LYS A 131 -7.24 5.60 -1.58
C LYS A 131 -8.42 4.65 -1.80
N GLU A 132 -8.59 4.14 -3.01
CA GLU A 132 -9.63 3.15 -3.32
C GLU A 132 -9.41 1.85 -2.55
N ILE A 133 -8.15 1.37 -2.47
CA ILE A 133 -7.83 0.19 -1.67
C ILE A 133 -8.12 0.43 -0.19
N ALA A 134 -7.78 1.58 0.35
CA ALA A 134 -8.11 1.93 1.73
C ALA A 134 -9.62 1.92 1.97
N GLN A 135 -10.42 2.43 1.03
CA GLN A 135 -11.88 2.41 1.10
C GLN A 135 -12.45 0.99 0.99
N ILE A 136 -11.97 0.19 0.03
CA ILE A 136 -12.40 -1.21 -0.18
C ILE A 136 -12.14 -2.06 1.07
N LEU A 137 -11.01 -1.82 1.74
CA LEU A 137 -10.59 -2.56 2.94
C LEU A 137 -11.10 -1.94 4.24
N GLU A 138 -11.85 -0.83 4.16
CA GLU A 138 -12.32 -0.08 5.32
C GLU A 138 -11.17 0.31 6.27
N LEU A 139 -10.00 0.60 5.68
CA LEU A 139 -8.87 1.10 6.42
C LEU A 139 -9.09 2.59 6.69
N TYR A 140 -9.68 2.87 7.82
CA TYR A 140 -9.77 4.24 8.31
C TYR A 140 -8.37 4.61 8.81
N ASP A 141 -7.72 5.48 8.08
CA ASP A 141 -6.59 6.22 8.62
C ASP A 141 -7.17 7.10 9.74
N GLU A 142 -6.80 6.84 10.96
CA GLU A 142 -7.23 7.62 12.14
C GLU A 142 -6.99 9.12 11.93
N TYR A 143 -6.08 9.48 11.01
CA TYR A 143 -5.69 10.85 10.70
C TYR A 143 -6.34 11.43 9.43
N VAL A 144 -6.93 10.63 8.55
CA VAL A 144 -7.64 11.12 7.33
C VAL A 144 -8.95 11.82 7.68
N GLY A 145 -9.57 11.43 8.78
CA GLY A 145 -10.82 12.02 9.29
C GLY A 145 -10.63 13.29 10.12
N LEU A 146 -9.38 13.74 10.38
CA LEU A 146 -9.16 14.98 11.13
C LEU A 146 -9.68 16.17 10.32
N PRO A 147 -10.49 17.04 10.93
CA PRO A 147 -10.90 18.27 10.28
C PRO A 147 -9.69 19.14 9.95
N THR A 148 -9.79 19.93 8.89
CA THR A 148 -8.74 20.89 8.54
C THR A 148 -8.49 21.80 9.74
N LEU A 149 -7.24 21.84 10.20
CA LEU A 149 -6.83 22.67 11.32
C LEU A 149 -7.12 24.15 11.01
N SER A 150 -7.87 24.80 11.87
CA SER A 150 -8.15 26.22 11.76
C SER A 150 -7.07 27.01 12.52
N PRO A 151 -6.46 28.05 11.93
CA PRO A 151 -5.52 28.90 12.64
C PRO A 151 -6.17 29.75 13.72
N LYS A 152 -7.52 29.86 13.74
CA LYS A 152 -8.26 30.75 14.65
C LYS A 152 -8.01 30.37 16.12
N GLY A 153 -7.43 31.29 16.88
CA GLY A 153 -7.12 31.13 18.30
C GLY A 153 -5.76 30.48 18.57
N LEU A 154 -5.04 30.07 17.53
CA LEU A 154 -3.67 29.57 17.65
C LEU A 154 -2.66 30.66 17.31
N ARG A 155 -1.50 30.64 17.97
CA ARG A 155 -0.33 31.39 17.53
C ARG A 155 0.32 30.68 16.34
N ASP A 156 1.03 31.43 15.49
CA ASP A 156 1.66 30.85 14.29
C ASP A 156 2.53 29.61 14.60
N CYS A 157 3.35 29.71 15.64
CA CYS A 157 4.20 28.58 16.08
C CYS A 157 3.41 27.36 16.57
N GLN A 158 2.21 27.55 17.12
CA GLN A 158 1.34 26.45 17.54
C GLN A 158 0.66 25.81 16.32
N PHE A 159 0.15 26.62 15.41
CA PHE A 159 -0.45 26.15 14.16
C PHE A 159 0.56 25.36 13.32
N GLU A 160 1.76 25.89 13.16
CA GLU A 160 2.85 25.21 12.45
C GLU A 160 3.23 23.88 13.11
N ALA A 161 3.40 23.87 14.44
CA ALA A 161 3.77 22.67 15.19
C ALA A 161 2.71 21.56 15.08
N ILE A 162 1.41 21.88 15.15
CA ILE A 162 0.32 20.91 14.99
C ILE A 162 0.28 20.42 13.53
N THR A 163 0.43 21.31 12.56
CA THR A 163 0.43 20.95 11.14
C THR A 163 1.55 19.97 10.79
N GLU A 164 2.76 20.21 11.30
CA GLU A 164 3.90 19.32 11.06
C GLU A 164 3.76 17.98 11.81
N LEU A 165 3.16 17.99 13.01
CA LEU A 165 2.81 16.77 13.74
C LEU A 165 1.81 15.91 12.96
N GLU A 166 0.73 16.50 12.46
CA GLU A 166 -0.26 15.80 11.64
C GLU A 166 0.35 15.24 10.35
N LYS A 167 1.26 15.99 9.70
CA LYS A 167 1.99 15.51 8.53
C LYS A 167 2.82 14.26 8.85
N SER A 168 3.55 14.27 9.99
CA SER A 168 4.34 13.14 10.43
C SER A 168 3.47 11.90 10.66
N PHE A 169 2.32 12.05 11.31
CA PHE A 169 1.39 10.95 11.53
C PHE A 169 0.78 10.44 10.22
N ARG A 170 0.40 11.33 9.30
CA ARG A 170 -0.08 10.95 7.95
C ARG A 170 0.99 10.25 7.11
N ALA A 171 2.27 10.53 7.37
CA ALA A 171 3.39 9.80 6.76
C ALA A 171 3.67 8.42 7.41
N GLY A 172 2.88 8.04 8.43
CA GLY A 172 3.02 6.76 9.12
C GLY A 172 4.08 6.74 10.22
N GLU A 173 4.60 7.91 10.62
CA GLU A 173 5.54 8.00 11.74
C GLU A 173 4.81 7.68 13.05
N SER A 174 5.26 6.67 13.77
CA SER A 174 4.65 6.25 15.04
C SER A 174 5.03 7.14 16.23
N ARG A 175 5.98 8.04 16.05
CA ARG A 175 6.48 8.97 17.08
C ARG A 175 6.89 10.28 16.45
N ALA A 176 6.54 11.39 17.08
CA ALA A 176 6.99 12.70 16.69
C ALA A 176 7.42 13.51 17.93
N LEU A 177 8.38 14.41 17.78
CA LEU A 177 8.81 15.30 18.82
C LEU A 177 8.43 16.75 18.45
N MET A 178 7.58 17.33 19.30
CA MET A 178 7.21 18.75 19.17
C MET A 178 8.06 19.59 20.11
N VAL A 179 8.82 20.53 19.58
CA VAL A 179 9.67 21.44 20.36
C VAL A 179 9.12 22.86 20.27
N LEU A 180 8.66 23.41 21.36
CA LEU A 180 8.15 24.77 21.48
C LEU A 180 8.92 25.56 22.54
N ALA A 181 9.20 26.84 22.26
CA ALA A 181 9.87 27.74 23.20
C ALA A 181 9.09 27.90 24.52
N THR A 182 9.78 28.31 25.56
CA THR A 182 9.13 28.68 26.85
C THR A 182 8.17 29.86 26.61
N GLY A 183 6.95 29.76 27.12
CA GLY A 183 5.91 30.78 26.89
C GLY A 183 5.13 30.68 25.57
N ALA A 184 5.47 29.74 24.70
CA ALA A 184 4.76 29.50 23.45
C ALA A 184 3.37 28.84 23.62
N GLY A 185 2.98 28.46 24.85
CA GLY A 185 1.68 27.89 25.14
C GLY A 185 1.60 26.38 24.88
N LYS A 186 2.65 25.63 25.22
CA LYS A 186 2.75 24.16 25.04
C LYS A 186 1.49 23.40 25.49
N THR A 187 0.98 23.72 26.69
CA THR A 187 -0.21 23.08 27.26
C THR A 187 -1.49 23.33 26.44
N TYR A 188 -1.53 24.44 25.72
CA TYR A 188 -2.65 24.75 24.83
C TYR A 188 -2.52 24.08 23.46
N THR A 189 -1.30 23.71 23.09
CA THR A 189 -0.99 23.04 21.81
C THR A 189 -1.18 21.52 21.89
N ALA A 190 -0.98 20.94 23.09
CA ALA A 190 -1.11 19.51 23.35
C ALA A 190 -2.55 19.11 23.71
#